data_5e373e3d57cc37b178d58dc8e5e891bd
#
_entry.id   5e373e3d57cc37b178d58dc8e5e891bd
#
_cell.length_a   1.000
_cell.length_b   1.000
_cell.length_c   1.000
_cell.angle_alpha   90.00
_cell.angle_beta   90.00
_cell.angle_gamma   90.00
#
_symmetry.space_group_name_H-M   'P 1'
#
loop_
_entity.id
_entity.type
_entity.pdbx_description
1 polymer ?
#
loop_
_entity_poly.entity_id
_entity_poly.type
_entity_poly.pdbx_seq_one_letter_code
_entity_poly.pdbx_strand_id
1 'polypeptide(L)'
;RDLLQACQMEDKMFVECKAGPGAKVTLYYQVEREHVISEEKTEPLKERYQGIYNKEFILFYGEKLLYRFVIERNGQTWEIPQQILQVEAAEAYGHSKYQLLNRMLKLLEEGKTEELSKLEQSYLKQERQVAQLFELLD
;
A
#
# COMPACT_ATOMS: atom_id res chain seq x y z
N ARG A 1 5.49 -6.19 8.47
CA ARG A 1 5.40 -4.79 8.01
C ARG A 1 6.25 -3.80 8.79
N ASP A 2 6.63 -4.16 10.02
CA ASP A 2 7.47 -3.27 10.85
C ASP A 2 8.82 -2.96 10.19
N LEU A 3 9.41 -3.94 9.51
CA LEU A 3 10.67 -3.74 8.78
C LEU A 3 10.56 -2.66 7.72
N LEU A 4 9.54 -2.74 6.87
CA LEU A 4 9.36 -1.77 5.79
C LEU A 4 8.97 -0.40 6.32
N GLN A 5 8.20 -0.34 7.39
CA GLN A 5 7.83 0.91 8.03
C GLN A 5 9.06 1.60 8.62
N ALA A 6 9.90 0.86 9.33
CA ALA A 6 11.14 1.40 9.91
C ALA A 6 12.11 1.90 8.83
N CYS A 7 12.13 1.25 7.67
CA CYS A 7 12.92 1.68 6.51
C CYS A 7 12.24 2.77 5.68
N GLN A 8 11.07 3.25 6.09
CA GLN A 8 10.30 4.26 5.36
C GLN A 8 9.96 3.85 3.92
N MET A 9 9.66 2.56 3.74
CA MET A 9 9.25 2.01 2.45
C MET A 9 7.73 1.99 2.27
N GLU A 10 7.01 2.53 3.23
CA GLU A 10 5.56 2.72 3.16
C GLU A 10 5.24 4.19 2.99
N ASP A 11 4.13 4.47 2.35
CA ASP A 11 3.61 5.82 2.26
C ASP A 11 2.11 5.82 2.51
N LYS A 12 1.61 6.96 2.94
CA LYS A 12 0.19 7.19 3.14
C LYS A 12 -0.42 7.73 1.87
N MET A 13 -1.45 7.06 1.41
CA MET A 13 -2.18 7.44 0.20
C MET A 13 -3.65 7.60 0.55
N PHE A 14 -4.30 8.52 -0.12
CA PHE A 14 -5.73 8.76 0.07
C PHE A 14 -6.48 8.50 -1.22
N VAL A 15 -7.60 7.81 -1.12
CA VAL A 15 -8.57 7.75 -2.21
C VAL A 15 -9.73 8.65 -1.84
N GLU A 16 -10.19 9.45 -2.78
CA GLU A 16 -11.21 10.46 -2.56
C GLU A 16 -12.33 10.33 -3.57
N CYS A 17 -13.56 10.47 -3.07
CA CYS A 17 -14.75 10.48 -3.90
C CYS A 17 -15.57 11.71 -3.58
N LYS A 18 -15.92 12.48 -4.61
CA LYS A 18 -16.81 13.64 -4.51
C LYS A 18 -18.20 13.21 -4.95
N ALA A 19 -19.05 12.86 -4.00
CA ALA A 19 -20.36 12.31 -4.30
C ALA A 19 -21.53 13.21 -3.90
N GLY A 20 -21.24 14.34 -3.27
CA GLY A 20 -22.24 15.24 -2.75
C GLY A 20 -22.69 14.89 -1.32
N PRO A 21 -23.26 15.86 -0.60
CA PRO A 21 -23.69 15.64 0.76
C PRO A 21 -24.78 14.57 0.86
N GLY A 22 -24.70 13.74 1.91
CA GLY A 22 -25.70 12.72 2.20
C GLY A 22 -25.71 11.53 1.29
N ALA A 23 -24.68 11.32 0.47
CA ALA A 23 -24.58 10.15 -0.38
C ALA A 23 -24.12 8.93 0.43
N LYS A 24 -24.45 7.74 -0.06
CA LYS A 24 -23.90 6.49 0.43
C LYS A 24 -22.81 6.05 -0.52
N VAL A 25 -21.58 6.06 -0.06
CA VAL A 25 -20.42 5.73 -0.88
C VAL A 25 -19.79 4.44 -0.37
N THR A 26 -19.65 3.48 -1.25
CA THR A 26 -19.00 2.21 -0.96
C THR A 26 -17.75 2.08 -1.81
N LEU A 27 -16.64 1.79 -1.15
CA LEU A 27 -15.35 1.57 -1.79
C LEU A 27 -15.13 0.08 -1.96
N TYR A 28 -14.73 -0.32 -3.17
CA TYR A 28 -14.28 -1.66 -3.50
C TYR A 28 -12.81 -1.57 -3.87
N TYR A 29 -11.96 -2.39 -3.25
CA TYR A 29 -10.53 -2.28 -3.51
C TYR A 29 -9.79 -3.60 -3.40
N GLN A 30 -8.68 -3.65 -4.12
CA GLN A 30 -7.72 -4.75 -4.11
C GLN A 30 -6.33 -4.15 -4.08
N VAL A 31 -5.39 -4.88 -3.49
CA VAL A 31 -3.97 -4.49 -3.47
C VAL A 31 -3.19 -5.50 -4.29
N GLU A 32 -2.40 -5.02 -5.24
CA GLU A 32 -1.48 -5.83 -6.03
C GLU A 32 -0.06 -5.61 -5.53
N ARG A 33 0.61 -6.71 -5.24
CA ARG A 33 2.00 -6.71 -4.79
C ARG A 33 2.73 -7.85 -5.46
N GLU A 34 3.81 -7.55 -6.18
CA GLU A 34 4.58 -8.53 -6.95
C GLU A 34 3.70 -9.43 -7.83
N HIS A 35 2.78 -8.82 -8.56
CA HIS A 35 1.83 -9.48 -9.46
C HIS A 35 0.80 -10.37 -8.78
N VAL A 36 0.72 -10.34 -7.46
CA VAL A 36 -0.32 -11.03 -6.70
C VAL A 36 -1.38 -10.02 -6.28
N ILE A 37 -2.61 -10.26 -6.70
CA ILE A 37 -3.76 -9.40 -6.40
C ILE A 37 -4.53 -10.01 -5.23
N SER A 38 -4.79 -9.19 -4.21
CA SER A 38 -5.59 -9.60 -3.05
C SER A 38 -7.07 -9.81 -3.42
N GLU A 39 -7.81 -10.45 -2.53
CA GLU A 39 -9.27 -10.51 -2.66
C GLU A 39 -9.86 -9.10 -2.62
N GLU A 40 -10.97 -8.91 -3.32
CA GLU A 40 -11.69 -7.64 -3.28
C GLU A 40 -12.28 -7.41 -1.90
N LYS A 41 -12.00 -6.26 -1.34
CA LYS A 41 -12.57 -5.80 -0.08
C LYS A 41 -13.55 -4.69 -0.33
N THR A 42 -14.52 -4.57 0.55
CA THR A 42 -15.60 -3.60 0.46
C THR A 42 -15.68 -2.81 1.75
N GLU A 43 -15.77 -1.50 1.66
CA GLU A 43 -15.86 -0.64 2.82
C GLU A 43 -16.79 0.54 2.58
N PRO A 44 -17.77 0.79 3.46
CA PRO A 44 -18.56 2.01 3.41
C PRO A 44 -17.70 3.18 3.87
N LEU A 45 -17.72 4.28 3.12
CA LEU A 45 -16.98 5.47 3.46
C LEU A 45 -17.84 6.47 4.19
N LYS A 46 -17.22 7.20 5.13
CA LYS A 46 -17.87 8.29 5.84
C LYS A 46 -17.60 9.61 5.14
N GLU A 47 -18.59 10.49 5.16
CA GLU A 47 -18.43 11.84 4.69
C GLU A 47 -17.47 12.60 5.64
N ARG A 48 -16.36 13.10 5.09
CA ARG A 48 -15.35 13.85 5.87
C ARG A 48 -15.63 15.34 5.86
N TYR A 49 -16.00 15.85 4.70
CA TYR A 49 -16.41 17.22 4.46
C TYR A 49 -17.69 17.17 3.65
N GLN A 50 -18.28 18.30 3.38
CA GLN A 50 -19.51 18.33 2.58
C GLN A 50 -19.31 17.69 1.22
N GLY A 51 -19.88 16.52 1.04
CA GLY A 51 -19.85 15.79 -0.20
C GLY A 51 -18.55 15.05 -0.53
N ILE A 52 -17.59 15.06 0.38
CA ILE A 52 -16.29 14.42 0.17
C ILE A 52 -16.11 13.21 1.08
N TYR A 53 -15.80 12.08 0.45
CA TYR A 53 -15.61 10.78 1.12
C TYR A 53 -14.22 10.27 0.80
N ASN A 54 -13.46 9.89 1.82
CA ASN A 54 -12.11 9.40 1.60
C ASN A 54 -11.74 8.26 2.52
N LYS A 55 -10.65 7.56 2.14
CA LYS A 55 -10.02 6.56 2.97
C LYS A 55 -8.51 6.69 2.85
N GLU A 56 -7.83 6.58 3.97
CA GLU A 56 -6.37 6.50 4.05
C GLU A 56 -5.92 5.06 3.87
N PHE A 57 -4.91 4.86 3.03
CA PHE A 57 -4.22 3.60 2.86
C PHE A 57 -2.74 3.78 3.17
N ILE A 58 -2.17 2.77 3.80
CA ILE A 58 -0.73 2.68 3.99
C ILE A 58 -0.24 1.56 3.07
N LEU A 59 0.51 1.94 2.04
CA LEU A 59 0.97 1.04 1.00
C LEU A 59 2.48 1.02 0.94
N PHE A 60 3.05 -0.13 0.59
CA PHE A 60 4.47 -0.25 0.32
C PHE A 60 4.78 0.32 -1.06
N TYR A 61 5.98 0.81 -1.22
CA TYR A 61 6.47 1.19 -2.54
C TYR A 61 6.35 -0.01 -3.50
N GLY A 62 5.77 0.24 -4.69
CA GLY A 62 5.48 -0.77 -5.71
C GLY A 62 4.15 -1.48 -5.60
N GLU A 63 3.49 -1.35 -4.49
CA GLU A 63 2.13 -1.83 -4.40
C GLU A 63 1.21 -0.96 -5.26
N LYS A 64 0.23 -1.59 -5.88
CA LYS A 64 -0.84 -0.91 -6.60
C LYS A 64 -2.13 -1.10 -5.85
N LEU A 65 -2.89 -0.04 -5.75
CA LEU A 65 -4.25 -0.08 -5.24
C LEU A 65 -5.20 0.01 -6.44
N LEU A 66 -6.02 -1.01 -6.61
CA LEU A 66 -7.07 -1.03 -7.61
C LEU A 66 -8.38 -0.77 -6.87
N TYR A 67 -9.08 0.29 -7.24
CA TYR A 67 -10.26 0.68 -6.49
C TYR A 67 -11.34 1.27 -7.39
N ARG A 68 -12.58 1.14 -6.93
CA ARG A 68 -13.76 1.73 -7.55
C ARG A 68 -14.75 2.13 -6.47
N PHE A 69 -15.64 3.03 -6.81
CA PHE A 69 -16.68 3.49 -5.90
C PHE A 69 -18.05 3.17 -6.47
N VAL A 70 -18.97 2.80 -5.58
CA VAL A 70 -20.40 2.76 -5.90
C VAL A 70 -21.08 3.80 -5.04
N ILE A 71 -21.80 4.69 -5.68
CA ILE A 71 -22.44 5.84 -5.04
C ILE A 71 -23.95 5.72 -5.17
N GLU A 72 -24.65 5.90 -4.05
CA GLU A 72 -26.10 5.95 -3.99
C GLU A 72 -26.54 7.28 -3.40
N ARG A 73 -27.35 8.01 -4.15
CA ARG A 73 -27.86 9.30 -3.69
C ARG A 73 -29.18 9.61 -4.40
N ASN A 74 -30.15 10.08 -3.63
CA ASN A 74 -31.47 10.48 -4.15
C ASN A 74 -32.14 9.38 -4.99
N GLY A 75 -32.03 8.13 -4.56
CA GLY A 75 -32.62 6.99 -5.25
C GLY A 75 -31.90 6.55 -6.52
N GLN A 76 -30.80 7.19 -6.85
CA GLN A 76 -29.96 6.83 -8.00
C GLN A 76 -28.67 6.16 -7.52
N THR A 77 -28.20 5.20 -8.32
CA THR A 77 -26.96 4.49 -8.06
C THR A 77 -26.08 4.55 -9.30
N TRP A 78 -24.81 4.91 -9.11
CA TRP A 78 -23.83 4.91 -10.20
C TRP A 78 -22.47 4.47 -9.69
N GLU A 79 -21.61 4.13 -10.62
CA GLU A 79 -20.28 3.64 -10.32
C GLU A 79 -19.21 4.57 -10.90
N ILE A 80 -18.19 4.85 -10.09
CA ILE A 80 -16.94 5.42 -10.60
C ILE A 80 -16.07 4.21 -10.95
N PRO A 81 -15.69 4.07 -12.24
CA PRO A 81 -14.98 2.88 -12.70
C PRO A 81 -13.61 2.73 -12.04
N GLN A 82 -13.05 1.54 -12.15
CA GLN A 82 -11.80 1.18 -11.52
C GLN A 82 -10.68 2.14 -11.90
N GLN A 83 -9.97 2.58 -10.87
CA GLN A 83 -8.77 3.40 -10.97
C GLN A 83 -7.61 2.64 -10.33
N ILE A 84 -6.40 3.02 -10.73
CA ILE A 84 -5.17 2.41 -10.22
C ILE A 84 -4.32 3.51 -9.62
N LEU A 85 -3.91 3.31 -8.37
CA LEU A 85 -2.98 4.16 -7.67
C LEU A 85 -1.74 3.35 -7.34
N GLN A 86 -0.58 3.81 -7.77
CA GLN A 86 0.68 3.13 -7.50
C GLN A 86 1.58 4.01 -6.65
N VAL A 87 2.13 3.40 -5.60
CA VAL A 87 3.13 4.06 -4.76
C VAL A 87 4.50 3.73 -5.36
N GLU A 88 5.20 4.76 -5.81
CA GLU A 88 6.53 4.61 -6.39
C GLU A 88 7.60 4.88 -5.35
N ALA A 89 8.69 4.11 -5.42
CA ALA A 89 9.82 4.35 -4.56
C ALA A 89 10.48 5.68 -4.91
N ALA A 90 10.91 6.40 -3.87
CA ALA A 90 11.71 7.59 -4.09
C ALA A 90 13.00 7.22 -4.85
N GLU A 91 13.46 8.09 -5.72
CA GLU A 91 14.66 7.85 -6.53
C GLU A 91 15.89 7.46 -5.70
N ALA A 92 15.99 7.99 -4.48
CA ALA A 92 17.09 7.70 -3.58
C ALA A 92 17.22 6.22 -3.21
N TYR A 93 16.12 5.46 -3.28
CA TYR A 93 16.14 4.04 -2.92
C TYR A 93 16.49 3.14 -4.09
N GLY A 94 16.25 3.57 -5.32
CA GLY A 94 16.50 2.75 -6.49
C GLY A 94 15.62 1.51 -6.57
N HIS A 95 15.49 0.98 -7.77
CA HIS A 95 14.62 -0.16 -8.04
C HIS A 95 15.10 -1.45 -7.36
N SER A 96 16.40 -1.64 -7.28
CA SER A 96 16.97 -2.88 -6.73
C SER A 96 16.78 -3.02 -5.22
N LYS A 97 16.94 -1.94 -4.47
CA LYS A 97 16.73 -1.95 -3.02
C LYS A 97 15.30 -2.28 -2.65
N TYR A 98 14.41 -1.68 -3.35
CA TYR A 98 13.00 -1.80 -3.16
C TYR A 98 12.51 -3.23 -3.48
N GLN A 99 12.95 -3.80 -4.59
CA GLN A 99 12.66 -5.20 -4.91
C GLN A 99 13.23 -6.14 -3.86
N LEU A 100 14.41 -5.85 -3.36
CA LEU A 100 15.04 -6.65 -2.32
C LEU A 100 14.22 -6.62 -1.02
N LEU A 101 13.80 -5.45 -0.59
CA LEU A 101 12.97 -5.31 0.62
C LEU A 101 11.62 -6.01 0.49
N ASN A 102 10.98 -5.91 -0.67
CA ASN A 102 9.76 -6.65 -0.94
C ASN A 102 9.97 -8.16 -0.86
N ARG A 103 11.09 -8.64 -1.38
CA ARG A 103 11.44 -10.05 -1.28
C ARG A 103 11.69 -10.50 0.16
N MET A 104 12.36 -9.66 0.93
CA MET A 104 12.59 -9.93 2.36
C MET A 104 11.27 -10.05 3.12
N LEU A 105 10.34 -9.15 2.85
CA LEU A 105 9.02 -9.20 3.47
C LEU A 105 8.27 -10.48 3.11
N LYS A 106 8.35 -10.90 1.85
CA LYS A 106 7.73 -12.14 1.40
C LYS A 106 8.31 -13.35 2.12
N LEU A 107 9.63 -13.42 2.25
CA LEU A 107 10.30 -14.50 2.98
C LEU A 107 9.90 -14.51 4.46
N LEU A 108 9.75 -13.35 5.06
CA LEU A 108 9.29 -13.22 6.44
C LEU A 108 7.87 -13.76 6.59
N GLU A 109 6.97 -13.40 5.70
CA GLU A 109 5.59 -13.87 5.71
C GLU A 109 5.48 -15.38 5.50
N GLU A 110 6.36 -15.95 4.69
CA GLU A 110 6.43 -17.39 4.43
C GLU A 110 7.14 -18.18 5.53
N GLY A 111 7.72 -17.51 6.51
CA GLY A 111 8.46 -18.13 7.60
C GLY A 111 9.82 -18.69 7.21
N LYS A 112 10.36 -18.28 6.08
CA LYS A 112 11.67 -18.73 5.58
C LYS A 112 12.80 -17.91 6.19
N THR A 113 13.03 -18.10 7.49
CA THR A 113 13.95 -17.28 8.27
C THR A 113 15.41 -17.42 7.85
N GLU A 114 15.85 -18.61 7.42
CA GLU A 114 17.22 -18.83 7.00
C GLU A 114 17.55 -18.09 5.69
N GLU A 115 16.67 -18.16 4.71
CA GLU A 115 16.81 -17.42 3.47
C GLU A 115 16.73 -15.91 3.69
N LEU A 116 15.85 -15.47 4.58
CA LEU A 116 15.72 -14.07 4.97
C LEU A 116 17.03 -13.56 5.60
N SER A 117 17.62 -14.33 6.51
CA SER A 117 18.87 -13.95 7.16
C SER A 117 20.02 -13.77 6.16
N LYS A 118 20.12 -14.65 5.19
CA LYS A 118 21.13 -14.53 4.11
C LYS A 118 20.93 -13.28 3.29
N LEU A 119 19.68 -12.96 2.99
CA LEU A 119 19.33 -11.79 2.20
C LEU A 119 19.63 -10.50 2.97
N GLU A 120 19.30 -10.45 4.26
CA GLU A 120 19.61 -9.33 5.15
C GLU A 120 21.11 -9.06 5.22
N GLN A 121 21.91 -10.10 5.37
CA GLN A 121 23.37 -9.97 5.42
C GLN A 121 23.93 -9.43 4.11
N SER A 122 23.43 -9.91 2.99
CA SER A 122 23.82 -9.42 1.68
C SER A 122 23.48 -7.92 1.52
N TYR A 123 22.31 -7.53 1.99
CA TYR A 123 21.86 -6.15 1.92
C TYR A 123 22.72 -5.22 2.80
N LEU A 124 23.02 -5.66 4.00
CA LEU A 124 23.86 -4.90 4.95
C LEU A 124 25.28 -4.71 4.46
N LYS A 125 25.83 -5.69 3.73
CA LYS A 125 27.15 -5.55 3.12
C LYS A 125 27.18 -4.51 2.02
N GLN A 126 26.11 -4.38 1.27
CA GLN A 126 26.06 -3.48 0.14
C GLN A 126 25.81 -2.02 0.53
N GLU A 127 25.15 -1.78 1.65
CA GLU A 127 24.65 -0.45 1.97
C GLU A 127 24.77 -0.12 3.46
N ARG A 128 25.78 0.68 3.79
CA ARG A 128 25.97 1.16 5.17
C ARG A 128 24.80 1.96 5.70
N GLN A 129 24.13 2.71 4.85
CA GLN A 129 22.98 3.51 5.24
C GLN A 129 21.82 2.66 5.68
N VAL A 130 21.64 1.52 5.04
CA VAL A 130 20.59 0.57 5.38
C VAL A 130 20.89 -0.15 6.68
N ALA A 131 22.14 -0.36 7.02
CA ALA A 131 22.53 -0.93 8.29
C ALA A 131 21.96 -0.14 9.48
N GLN A 132 21.94 1.19 9.39
CA GLN A 132 21.34 2.03 10.42
C GLN A 132 19.84 1.81 10.55
N LEU A 133 19.15 1.58 9.44
CA LEU A 133 17.73 1.32 9.46
C LEU A 133 17.42 -0.04 10.11
N PHE A 134 18.25 -1.05 9.85
CA PHE A 134 18.09 -2.35 10.48
C PHE A 134 18.36 -2.33 11.99
N GLU A 135 19.25 -1.48 12.45
CA GLU A 135 19.47 -1.27 13.87
C GLU A 135 18.21 -0.76 14.60
N LEU A 136 17.38 0.00 13.92
CA LEU A 136 16.14 0.50 14.50
C LEU A 136 15.09 -0.60 14.70
N LEU A 137 15.32 -1.79 14.14
CA LEU A 137 14.38 -2.91 14.22
C LEU A 137 14.61 -3.81 15.43
N ASP A 138 15.73 -3.67 16.10
CA ASP A 138 16.11 -4.48 17.25
C ASP A 138 15.47 -3.98 18.56
#